data_787dc9a271512b312856f2214b87016f
#
_entry.id   787dc9a271512b312856f2214b87016f
#
_cell.length_a   1.000
_cell.length_b   1.000
_cell.length_c   1.000
_cell.angle_alpha   90.00
_cell.angle_beta   90.00
_cell.angle_gamma   90.00
#
_symmetry.space_group_name_H-M   'P 1'
#
loop_
_entity.id
_entity.type
_entity.pdbx_description
1 polymer ?
#
loop_
_entity_poly.entity_id
_entity_poly.type
_entity_poly.pdbx_seq_one_letter_code
_entity_poly.pdbx_strand_id
1 'polypeptide(L)'
;MIADWFTVTTDALINLWQGFLSFIPSLIGAIIIFVIGWIVSVAFAKLIAGILKKLRFNQMFEKGVWKDALEKADVKIDAAGFVGAVVKWVLVIVFLMVAVEVLGLVGFASFLTSVLGYVPNVIIASFIFVVAVIVADLLEKVVRATVESIRVGYGHIVGVIIRWSIWIFALLAILMQLQITPALIQTIFTGFIALVVIAGGIAFGLGGKDVAGEITRDLYKKLKG
;
A
#
# COMPACT_ATOMS: atom_id res chain seq x y z
N MET A 1 56.85 -17.12 18.38
CA MET A 1 56.19 -15.82 18.08
C MET A 1 56.33 -15.38 16.61
N ILE A 2 57.54 -15.13 16.06
CA ILE A 2 57.68 -14.69 14.63
C ILE A 2 57.27 -15.78 13.65
N ALA A 3 57.62 -17.05 13.93
CA ALA A 3 57.21 -18.21 13.11
C ALA A 3 55.67 -18.36 13.10
N ASP A 4 55.01 -18.10 14.21
CA ASP A 4 53.54 -18.19 14.31
C ASP A 4 52.86 -17.12 13.48
N TRP A 5 53.39 -15.92 13.40
CA TRP A 5 52.86 -14.85 12.55
C TRP A 5 52.96 -15.19 11.06
N PHE A 6 54.10 -15.78 10.66
CA PHE A 6 54.29 -16.17 9.27
C PHE A 6 53.31 -17.28 8.84
N THR A 7 53.13 -18.31 9.66
CA THR A 7 52.17 -19.39 9.40
C THR A 7 50.73 -18.88 9.34
N VAL A 8 50.32 -18.07 10.32
CA VAL A 8 48.98 -17.46 10.37
C VAL A 8 48.71 -16.61 9.12
N THR A 9 49.70 -15.82 8.66
CA THR A 9 49.56 -14.97 7.49
C THR A 9 49.47 -15.79 6.19
N THR A 10 50.32 -16.85 6.06
CA THR A 10 50.29 -17.75 4.91
C THR A 10 49.00 -18.54 4.84
N ASP A 11 48.51 -19.06 5.94
CA ASP A 11 47.24 -19.78 6.01
C ASP A 11 46.06 -18.87 5.68
N ALA A 12 46.09 -17.62 6.14
CA ALA A 12 45.06 -16.64 5.79
C ALA A 12 45.06 -16.34 4.28
N LEU A 13 46.23 -16.18 3.65
CA LEU A 13 46.35 -15.98 2.21
C LEU A 13 45.89 -17.19 1.40
N ILE A 14 46.25 -18.40 1.83
CA ILE A 14 45.82 -19.66 1.18
C ILE A 14 44.30 -19.80 1.28
N ASN A 15 43.71 -19.50 2.45
CA ASN A 15 42.25 -19.56 2.65
C ASN A 15 41.53 -18.53 1.78
N LEU A 16 42.05 -17.31 1.65
CA LEU A 16 41.50 -16.29 0.75
C LEU A 16 41.55 -16.74 -0.71
N TRP A 17 42.68 -17.32 -1.12
CA TRP A 17 42.86 -17.84 -2.49
C TRP A 17 41.91 -19.00 -2.79
N GLN A 18 41.78 -19.94 -1.88
CA GLN A 18 40.84 -21.06 -2.01
C GLN A 18 39.40 -20.56 -2.03
N GLY A 19 39.05 -19.58 -1.17
CA GLY A 19 37.73 -18.91 -1.18
C GLY A 19 37.44 -18.27 -2.53
N PHE A 20 38.43 -17.57 -3.11
CA PHE A 20 38.27 -16.95 -4.43
C PHE A 20 38.07 -18.00 -5.54
N LEU A 21 38.85 -19.08 -5.54
CA LEU A 21 38.71 -20.17 -6.52
C LEU A 21 37.36 -20.88 -6.40
N SER A 22 36.85 -21.09 -5.21
CA SER A 22 35.51 -21.70 -4.98
C SER A 22 34.36 -20.77 -5.34
N PHE A 23 34.58 -19.45 -5.31
CA PHE A 23 33.58 -18.45 -5.69
C PHE A 23 33.30 -18.46 -7.20
N ILE A 24 34.28 -18.76 -8.06
CA ILE A 24 34.12 -18.73 -9.52
C ILE A 24 33.04 -19.71 -10.02
N PRO A 25 33.02 -21.01 -9.61
CA PRO A 25 31.94 -21.91 -9.99
C PRO A 25 30.56 -21.47 -9.50
N SER A 26 30.50 -20.94 -8.26
CA SER A 26 29.25 -20.41 -7.69
C SER A 26 28.74 -19.20 -8.47
N LEU A 27 29.65 -18.31 -8.92
CA LEU A 27 29.31 -17.15 -9.74
C LEU A 27 28.71 -17.56 -11.09
N ILE A 28 29.32 -18.55 -11.75
CA ILE A 28 28.80 -19.09 -13.02
C ILE A 28 27.41 -19.69 -12.80
N GLY A 29 27.24 -20.51 -11.76
CA GLY A 29 25.94 -21.07 -11.38
C GLY A 29 24.87 -20.01 -11.11
N ALA A 30 25.21 -18.97 -10.35
CA ALA A 30 24.31 -17.86 -10.05
C ALA A 30 23.90 -17.09 -11.31
N ILE A 31 24.83 -16.82 -12.22
CA ILE A 31 24.54 -16.16 -13.50
C ILE A 31 23.58 -17.01 -14.35
N ILE A 32 23.83 -18.31 -14.44
CA ILE A 32 22.97 -19.23 -15.20
C ILE A 32 21.55 -19.23 -14.61
N ILE A 33 21.41 -19.37 -13.29
CA ILE A 33 20.12 -19.34 -12.59
C ILE A 33 19.39 -18.02 -12.85
N PHE A 34 20.11 -16.89 -12.74
CA PHE A 34 19.52 -15.59 -12.97
C PHE A 34 19.04 -15.40 -14.42
N VAL A 35 19.84 -15.80 -15.41
CA VAL A 35 19.47 -15.69 -16.83
C VAL A 35 18.27 -16.57 -17.16
N ILE A 36 18.26 -17.82 -16.69
CA ILE A 36 17.11 -18.72 -16.85
C ILE A 36 15.89 -18.11 -16.18
N GLY A 37 16.04 -17.64 -14.94
CA GLY A 37 15.00 -16.98 -14.18
C GLY A 37 14.42 -15.74 -14.86
N TRP A 38 15.27 -14.94 -15.49
CA TRP A 38 14.84 -13.79 -16.28
C TRP A 38 13.94 -14.20 -17.45
N ILE A 39 14.36 -15.21 -18.22
CA ILE A 39 13.59 -15.74 -19.36
C ILE A 39 12.23 -16.27 -18.89
N VAL A 40 12.24 -17.06 -17.82
CA VAL A 40 11.02 -17.60 -17.20
C VAL A 40 10.10 -16.47 -16.74
N SER A 41 10.66 -15.46 -16.06
CA SER A 41 9.88 -14.30 -15.55
C SER A 41 9.19 -13.53 -16.69
N VAL A 42 9.87 -13.33 -17.81
CA VAL A 42 9.28 -12.67 -18.99
C VAL A 42 8.18 -13.52 -19.61
N ALA A 43 8.38 -14.85 -19.69
CA ALA A 43 7.37 -15.76 -20.22
C ALA A 43 6.09 -15.76 -19.36
N PHE A 44 6.25 -15.88 -18.03
CA PHE A 44 5.13 -15.82 -17.08
C PHE A 44 4.40 -14.48 -17.11
N ALA A 45 5.12 -13.37 -17.17
CA ALA A 45 4.53 -12.03 -17.27
C ALA A 45 3.62 -11.91 -18.50
N LYS A 46 4.11 -12.36 -19.67
CA LYS A 46 3.34 -12.35 -20.92
C LYS A 46 2.10 -13.24 -20.83
N LEU A 47 2.23 -14.41 -20.20
CA LEU A 47 1.12 -15.34 -19.98
C LEU A 47 0.04 -14.71 -19.11
N ILE A 48 0.41 -14.15 -17.95
CA ILE A 48 -0.53 -13.49 -17.04
C ILE A 48 -1.19 -12.28 -17.72
N ALA A 49 -0.42 -11.41 -18.36
CA ALA A 49 -0.96 -10.26 -19.08
C ALA A 49 -1.93 -10.71 -20.20
N GLY A 50 -1.60 -11.79 -20.93
CA GLY A 50 -2.45 -12.37 -21.97
C GLY A 50 -3.76 -12.93 -21.43
N ILE A 51 -3.73 -13.65 -20.30
CA ILE A 51 -4.92 -14.15 -19.61
C ILE A 51 -5.82 -12.98 -19.19
N LEU A 52 -5.25 -11.95 -18.53
CA LEU A 52 -5.99 -10.78 -18.07
C LEU A 52 -6.61 -9.99 -19.25
N LYS A 53 -5.90 -9.86 -20.37
CA LYS A 53 -6.44 -9.25 -21.60
C LYS A 53 -7.62 -10.04 -22.15
N LYS A 54 -7.55 -11.38 -22.16
CA LYS A 54 -8.66 -12.25 -22.58
C LYS A 54 -9.89 -12.13 -21.66
N LEU A 55 -9.66 -11.93 -20.35
CA LEU A 55 -10.71 -11.68 -19.36
C LEU A 55 -11.29 -10.25 -19.44
N ARG A 56 -10.85 -9.46 -20.43
CA ARG A 56 -11.28 -8.06 -20.60
C ARG A 56 -10.98 -7.17 -19.38
N PHE A 57 -9.92 -7.49 -18.62
CA PHE A 57 -9.54 -6.77 -17.41
C PHE A 57 -9.37 -5.26 -17.65
N ASN A 58 -8.82 -4.85 -18.79
CA ASN A 58 -8.67 -3.45 -19.18
C ASN A 58 -10.04 -2.73 -19.29
N GLN A 59 -11.09 -3.42 -19.73
CA GLN A 59 -12.42 -2.81 -19.87
C GLN A 59 -13.09 -2.45 -18.53
N MET A 60 -12.65 -3.05 -17.41
CA MET A 60 -13.12 -2.68 -16.09
C MET A 60 -12.64 -1.26 -15.70
N PHE A 61 -11.51 -0.83 -16.22
CA PHE A 61 -10.94 0.50 -15.98
C PHE A 61 -11.34 1.54 -17.04
N GLU A 62 -11.80 1.10 -18.22
CA GLU A 62 -12.31 1.97 -19.28
C GLU A 62 -13.78 2.39 -19.03
N LYS A 63 -14.50 1.69 -18.16
CA LYS A 63 -15.90 1.97 -17.80
C LYS A 63 -15.96 2.59 -16.42
N GLY A 64 -16.31 3.87 -16.32
CA GLY A 64 -16.52 4.53 -15.04
C GLY A 64 -15.92 5.92 -14.96
N VAL A 65 -15.76 6.42 -13.76
CA VAL A 65 -15.29 7.76 -13.40
C VAL A 65 -13.92 8.12 -14.02
N TRP A 66 -13.12 7.09 -14.33
CA TRP A 66 -11.79 7.23 -14.92
C TRP A 66 -11.79 7.62 -16.41
N LYS A 67 -12.88 7.30 -17.13
CA LYS A 67 -12.94 7.51 -18.58
C LYS A 67 -12.67 8.96 -18.96
N ASP A 68 -13.36 9.89 -18.34
CA ASP A 68 -13.24 11.32 -18.64
C ASP A 68 -11.86 11.91 -18.25
N ALA A 69 -11.28 11.38 -17.15
CA ALA A 69 -9.95 11.79 -16.70
C ALA A 69 -8.85 11.26 -17.61
N LEU A 70 -8.99 10.04 -18.10
CA LEU A 70 -8.03 9.37 -18.97
C LEU A 70 -8.08 9.89 -20.41
N GLU A 71 -9.29 10.15 -20.94
CA GLU A 71 -9.47 10.79 -22.25
C GLU A 71 -8.86 12.18 -22.27
N LYS A 72 -9.00 12.96 -21.20
CA LYS A 72 -8.37 14.28 -21.07
C LYS A 72 -6.85 14.24 -20.98
N ALA A 73 -6.29 13.14 -20.45
CA ALA A 73 -4.85 12.96 -20.28
C ALA A 73 -4.20 12.24 -21.47
N ASP A 74 -4.98 11.79 -22.47
CA ASP A 74 -4.52 10.95 -23.60
C ASP A 74 -3.72 9.71 -23.16
N VAL A 75 -4.07 9.14 -22.00
CA VAL A 75 -3.41 7.99 -21.40
C VAL A 75 -4.23 6.73 -21.63
N LYS A 76 -3.69 5.79 -22.40
CA LYS A 76 -4.25 4.44 -22.52
C LYS A 76 -3.77 3.57 -21.36
N ILE A 77 -4.68 3.16 -20.47
CA ILE A 77 -4.33 2.23 -19.39
C ILE A 77 -4.26 0.81 -19.93
N ASP A 78 -3.07 0.20 -19.91
CA ASP A 78 -2.90 -1.25 -20.05
C ASP A 78 -2.75 -1.89 -18.65
N ALA A 79 -3.86 -1.98 -17.92
CA ALA A 79 -3.88 -2.55 -16.57
C ALA A 79 -3.41 -4.02 -16.56
N ALA A 80 -3.75 -4.79 -17.59
CA ALA A 80 -3.27 -6.16 -17.74
C ALA A 80 -1.76 -6.23 -17.97
N GLY A 81 -1.22 -5.31 -18.80
CA GLY A 81 0.22 -5.19 -19.01
C GLY A 81 0.96 -4.73 -17.74
N PHE A 82 0.38 -3.83 -16.97
CA PHE A 82 0.93 -3.40 -15.66
C PHE A 82 1.03 -4.57 -14.68
N VAL A 83 -0.04 -5.35 -14.51
CA VAL A 83 -0.03 -6.56 -13.65
C VAL A 83 1.03 -7.55 -14.14
N GLY A 84 1.13 -7.78 -15.45
CA GLY A 84 2.19 -8.60 -16.03
C GLY A 84 3.59 -8.08 -15.71
N ALA A 85 3.81 -6.76 -15.75
CA ALA A 85 5.09 -6.14 -15.39
C ALA A 85 5.41 -6.34 -13.89
N VAL A 86 4.44 -6.19 -13.01
CA VAL A 86 4.60 -6.47 -11.57
C VAL A 86 5.00 -7.92 -11.34
N VAL A 87 4.29 -8.87 -11.95
CA VAL A 87 4.61 -10.32 -11.87
C VAL A 87 6.02 -10.59 -12.38
N LYS A 88 6.43 -9.96 -13.50
CA LYS A 88 7.80 -10.08 -14.01
C LYS A 88 8.82 -9.67 -12.97
N TRP A 89 8.67 -8.48 -12.39
CA TRP A 89 9.63 -7.95 -11.42
C TRP A 89 9.69 -8.79 -10.14
N VAL A 90 8.55 -9.27 -9.65
CA VAL A 90 8.49 -10.19 -8.49
C VAL A 90 9.28 -11.46 -8.79
N LEU A 91 9.04 -12.10 -9.93
CA LEU A 91 9.75 -13.32 -10.31
C LEU A 91 11.24 -13.07 -10.54
N VAL A 92 11.63 -11.94 -11.16
CA VAL A 92 13.05 -11.57 -11.33
C VAL A 92 13.74 -11.44 -9.98
N ILE A 93 13.08 -10.82 -8.98
CA ILE A 93 13.64 -10.71 -7.62
C ILE A 93 13.75 -12.09 -6.96
N VAL A 94 12.78 -12.98 -7.14
CA VAL A 94 12.84 -14.37 -6.62
C VAL A 94 14.05 -15.11 -7.20
N PHE A 95 14.25 -15.08 -8.52
CA PHE A 95 15.39 -15.73 -9.14
C PHE A 95 16.72 -15.05 -8.78
N LEU A 96 16.74 -13.75 -8.62
CA LEU A 96 17.89 -13.02 -8.11
C LEU A 96 18.24 -13.46 -6.68
N MET A 97 17.24 -13.66 -5.82
CA MET A 97 17.44 -14.15 -4.46
C MET A 97 18.11 -15.53 -4.46
N VAL A 98 17.61 -16.46 -5.28
CA VAL A 98 18.22 -17.80 -5.43
C VAL A 98 19.65 -17.71 -5.95
N ALA A 99 19.91 -16.83 -6.94
CA ALA A 99 21.24 -16.62 -7.48
C ALA A 99 22.22 -16.09 -6.42
N VAL A 100 21.76 -15.17 -5.61
CA VAL A 100 22.53 -14.55 -4.50
C VAL A 100 22.79 -15.54 -3.36
N GLU A 101 21.83 -16.43 -3.06
CA GLU A 101 22.03 -17.53 -2.11
C GLU A 101 23.12 -18.48 -2.55
N VAL A 102 23.19 -18.84 -3.84
CA VAL A 102 24.26 -19.67 -4.43
C VAL A 102 25.63 -19.00 -4.29
N LEU A 103 25.68 -17.66 -4.29
CA LEU A 103 26.89 -16.88 -4.02
C LEU A 103 27.28 -16.85 -2.55
N GLY A 104 26.45 -17.36 -1.64
CA GLY A 104 26.67 -17.31 -0.20
C GLY A 104 26.41 -15.92 0.42
N LEU A 105 25.79 -14.98 -0.33
CA LEU A 105 25.50 -13.62 0.13
C LEU A 105 24.18 -13.56 0.93
N VAL A 106 24.14 -14.27 2.06
CA VAL A 106 22.94 -14.48 2.89
C VAL A 106 22.29 -13.16 3.32
N GLY A 107 23.09 -12.15 3.66
CA GLY A 107 22.56 -10.82 4.05
C GLY A 107 21.80 -10.13 2.92
N PHE A 108 22.27 -10.27 1.69
CA PHE A 108 21.59 -9.70 0.53
C PHE A 108 20.34 -10.51 0.16
N ALA A 109 20.38 -11.84 0.27
CA ALA A 109 19.21 -12.70 0.07
C ALA A 109 18.08 -12.35 1.08
N SER A 110 18.43 -12.13 2.36
CA SER A 110 17.44 -11.72 3.37
C SER A 110 16.85 -10.33 3.09
N PHE A 111 17.63 -9.39 2.57
CA PHE A 111 17.13 -8.10 2.10
C PHE A 111 16.12 -8.27 0.96
N LEU A 112 16.43 -9.09 -0.06
CA LEU A 112 15.51 -9.37 -1.16
C LEU A 112 14.23 -10.06 -0.68
N THR A 113 14.31 -10.95 0.30
CA THR A 113 13.14 -11.55 0.96
C THR A 113 12.25 -10.48 1.59
N SER A 114 12.85 -9.50 2.26
CA SER A 114 12.10 -8.37 2.84
C SER A 114 11.41 -7.53 1.77
N VAL A 115 12.08 -7.28 0.64
CA VAL A 115 11.50 -6.58 -0.53
C VAL A 115 10.31 -7.36 -1.10
N LEU A 116 10.43 -8.68 -1.25
CA LEU A 116 9.33 -9.54 -1.72
C LEU A 116 8.16 -9.54 -0.72
N GLY A 117 8.44 -9.58 0.58
CA GLY A 117 7.44 -9.48 1.63
C GLY A 117 6.67 -8.15 1.64
N TYR A 118 7.24 -7.10 1.02
CA TYR A 118 6.60 -5.80 0.90
C TYR A 118 5.60 -5.71 -0.28
N VAL A 119 5.73 -6.57 -1.30
CA VAL A 119 4.87 -6.55 -2.50
C VAL A 119 3.37 -6.66 -2.17
N PRO A 120 2.91 -7.57 -1.27
CA PRO A 120 1.51 -7.61 -0.88
C PRO A 120 0.99 -6.29 -0.30
N ASN A 121 1.81 -5.57 0.46
CA ASN A 121 1.43 -4.28 1.03
C ASN A 121 1.19 -3.22 -0.05
N VAL A 122 2.02 -3.20 -1.11
CA VAL A 122 1.85 -2.32 -2.26
C VAL A 122 0.57 -2.65 -3.03
N ILE A 123 0.26 -3.92 -3.21
CA ILE A 123 -0.98 -4.37 -3.87
C ILE A 123 -2.21 -3.91 -3.07
N ILE A 124 -2.21 -4.11 -1.75
CA ILE A 124 -3.31 -3.69 -0.88
C ILE A 124 -3.45 -2.16 -0.87
N ALA A 125 -2.33 -1.42 -0.79
CA ALA A 125 -2.33 0.04 -0.87
C ALA A 125 -2.92 0.55 -2.19
N SER A 126 -2.59 -0.10 -3.30
CA SER A 126 -3.17 0.21 -4.62
C SER A 126 -4.68 -0.08 -4.66
N PHE A 127 -5.13 -1.14 -4.01
CA PHE A 127 -6.55 -1.46 -3.89
C PHE A 127 -7.29 -0.42 -3.05
N ILE A 128 -6.71 0.01 -1.91
CA ILE A 128 -7.27 1.08 -1.07
C ILE A 128 -7.41 2.37 -1.90
N PHE A 129 -6.40 2.71 -2.71
CA PHE A 129 -6.46 3.87 -3.59
C PHE A 129 -7.64 3.79 -4.57
N VAL A 130 -7.82 2.67 -5.25
CA VAL A 130 -8.93 2.48 -6.21
C VAL A 130 -10.29 2.60 -5.51
N VAL A 131 -10.45 1.94 -4.36
CA VAL A 131 -11.69 2.02 -3.56
C VAL A 131 -11.96 3.46 -3.10
N ALA A 132 -10.92 4.17 -2.65
CA ALA A 132 -11.04 5.55 -2.19
C ALA A 132 -11.56 6.49 -3.29
N VAL A 133 -11.08 6.33 -4.52
CA VAL A 133 -11.57 7.12 -5.66
C VAL A 133 -13.06 6.89 -5.91
N ILE A 134 -13.49 5.62 -5.92
CA ILE A 134 -14.90 5.25 -6.14
C ILE A 134 -15.77 5.79 -5.02
N VAL A 135 -15.36 5.61 -3.76
CA VAL A 135 -16.11 6.04 -2.57
C VAL A 135 -16.16 7.57 -2.50
N ALA A 136 -15.06 8.26 -2.77
CA ALA A 136 -15.02 9.73 -2.76
C ALA A 136 -16.00 10.32 -3.78
N ASP A 137 -16.01 9.80 -5.00
CA ASP A 137 -16.89 10.27 -6.06
C ASP A 137 -18.36 9.94 -5.80
N LEU A 138 -18.63 8.75 -5.28
CA LEU A 138 -20.01 8.33 -4.93
C LEU A 138 -20.58 9.18 -3.80
N LEU A 139 -19.81 9.34 -2.69
CA LEU A 139 -20.28 10.08 -1.53
C LEU A 139 -20.39 11.59 -1.81
N GLU A 140 -19.46 12.18 -2.58
CA GLU A 140 -19.60 13.57 -3.04
C GLU A 140 -20.93 13.77 -3.78
N LYS A 141 -21.24 12.90 -4.75
CA LYS A 141 -22.50 13.00 -5.54
C LYS A 141 -23.74 12.82 -4.69
N VAL A 142 -23.76 11.83 -3.80
CA VAL A 142 -24.90 11.55 -2.92
C VAL A 142 -25.13 12.73 -1.97
N VAL A 143 -24.10 13.19 -1.27
CA VAL A 143 -24.22 14.30 -0.31
C VAL A 143 -24.59 15.60 -1.01
N ARG A 144 -23.95 15.89 -2.15
CA ARG A 144 -24.27 17.06 -2.95
C ARG A 144 -25.75 17.07 -3.35
N ALA A 145 -26.28 15.97 -3.91
CA ALA A 145 -27.68 15.84 -4.31
C ALA A 145 -28.63 16.00 -3.11
N THR A 146 -28.28 15.44 -1.94
CA THR A 146 -29.08 15.56 -0.70
C THR A 146 -29.14 17.02 -0.22
N VAL A 147 -28.00 17.72 -0.17
CA VAL A 147 -27.95 19.11 0.30
C VAL A 147 -28.62 20.07 -0.70
N GLU A 148 -28.46 19.87 -2.00
CA GLU A 148 -29.15 20.65 -3.03
C GLU A 148 -30.67 20.50 -2.97
N SER A 149 -31.19 19.31 -2.56
CA SER A 149 -32.63 19.09 -2.40
C SER A 149 -33.27 19.95 -1.31
N ILE A 150 -32.49 20.39 -0.30
CA ILE A 150 -32.94 21.23 0.81
C ILE A 150 -32.92 22.74 0.43
N ARG A 151 -32.55 23.09 -0.80
CA ARG A 151 -32.49 24.47 -1.34
C ARG A 151 -31.55 25.44 -0.58
N VAL A 152 -30.53 24.95 0.13
CA VAL A 152 -29.62 25.76 0.96
C VAL A 152 -28.45 26.34 0.13
N GLY A 153 -28.30 25.96 -1.13
CA GLY A 153 -27.26 26.50 -2.04
C GLY A 153 -25.80 26.09 -1.77
N TYR A 154 -25.53 25.36 -0.69
CA TYR A 154 -24.17 24.96 -0.28
C TYR A 154 -23.78 23.51 -0.69
N GLY A 155 -24.56 22.83 -1.51
CA GLY A 155 -24.34 21.44 -1.89
C GLY A 155 -22.96 21.19 -2.50
N HIS A 156 -22.47 22.11 -3.32
CA HIS A 156 -21.12 22.03 -3.91
C HIS A 156 -20.01 22.05 -2.83
N ILE A 157 -20.08 23.00 -1.89
CA ILE A 157 -19.06 23.16 -0.84
C ILE A 157 -19.02 21.92 0.05
N VAL A 158 -20.19 21.43 0.48
CA VAL A 158 -20.27 20.21 1.32
C VAL A 158 -19.76 19.00 0.57
N GLY A 159 -20.08 18.84 -0.73
CA GLY A 159 -19.55 17.77 -1.57
C GLY A 159 -18.03 17.78 -1.65
N VAL A 160 -17.43 18.96 -1.87
CA VAL A 160 -15.96 19.12 -1.91
C VAL A 160 -15.33 18.78 -0.55
N ILE A 161 -15.91 19.20 0.56
CA ILE A 161 -15.41 18.86 1.91
C ILE A 161 -15.41 17.35 2.13
N ILE A 162 -16.50 16.65 1.79
CA ILE A 162 -16.60 15.19 1.90
C ILE A 162 -15.53 14.51 1.06
N ARG A 163 -15.37 14.94 -0.20
CA ARG A 163 -14.36 14.38 -1.11
C ARG A 163 -12.95 14.51 -0.53
N TRP A 164 -12.57 15.71 -0.07
CA TRP A 164 -11.25 15.94 0.53
C TRP A 164 -11.07 15.16 1.84
N SER A 165 -12.10 15.03 2.66
CA SER A 165 -12.04 14.21 3.86
C SER A 165 -11.73 12.75 3.53
N ILE A 166 -12.41 12.17 2.53
CA ILE A 166 -12.15 10.80 2.10
C ILE A 166 -10.72 10.64 1.58
N TRP A 167 -10.22 11.61 0.79
CA TRP A 167 -8.85 11.59 0.29
C TRP A 167 -7.80 11.65 1.40
N ILE A 168 -8.02 12.46 2.43
CA ILE A 168 -7.12 12.53 3.59
C ILE A 168 -7.08 11.18 4.31
N PHE A 169 -8.24 10.58 4.61
CA PHE A 169 -8.29 9.26 5.26
C PHE A 169 -7.70 8.15 4.38
N ALA A 170 -7.97 8.17 3.09
CA ALA A 170 -7.40 7.22 2.14
C ALA A 170 -5.88 7.33 2.07
N LEU A 171 -5.34 8.55 2.02
CA LEU A 171 -3.90 8.77 2.04
C LEU A 171 -3.26 8.22 3.31
N LEU A 172 -3.86 8.48 4.49
CA LEU A 172 -3.38 7.93 5.75
C LEU A 172 -3.41 6.40 5.75
N ALA A 173 -4.50 5.79 5.26
CA ALA A 173 -4.62 4.33 5.15
C ALA A 173 -3.58 3.74 4.19
N ILE A 174 -3.31 4.38 3.05
CA ILE A 174 -2.29 3.98 2.09
C ILE A 174 -0.89 4.05 2.73
N LEU A 175 -0.56 5.15 3.42
CA LEU A 175 0.72 5.32 4.08
C LEU A 175 0.93 4.27 5.20
N MET A 176 -0.12 3.97 5.97
CA MET A 176 -0.08 2.89 6.97
C MET A 176 0.15 1.53 6.31
N GLN A 177 -0.54 1.23 5.21
CA GLN A 177 -0.38 -0.03 4.48
C GLN A 177 1.01 -0.16 3.87
N LEU A 178 1.60 0.93 3.37
CA LEU A 178 2.97 0.99 2.89
C LEU A 178 4.01 1.01 4.03
N GLN A 179 3.58 0.87 5.29
CA GLN A 179 4.46 0.89 6.46
C GLN A 179 5.38 2.14 6.53
N ILE A 180 4.93 3.24 5.94
CA ILE A 180 5.65 4.52 6.00
C ILE A 180 5.35 5.17 7.34
N THR A 181 6.30 5.11 8.27
CA THR A 181 6.18 5.68 9.62
C THR A 181 4.83 5.40 10.30
N PRO A 182 4.39 4.12 10.43
CA PRO A 182 3.04 3.79 10.92
C PRO A 182 2.76 4.36 12.31
N ALA A 183 3.77 4.40 13.18
CA ALA A 183 3.63 4.95 14.54
C ALA A 183 3.27 6.45 14.53
N LEU A 184 3.86 7.25 13.65
CA LEU A 184 3.55 8.68 13.52
C LEU A 184 2.12 8.88 13.00
N ILE A 185 1.75 8.15 11.94
CA ILE A 185 0.42 8.24 11.34
C ILE A 185 -0.64 7.81 12.34
N GLN A 186 -0.42 6.71 13.08
CA GLN A 186 -1.32 6.24 14.12
C GLN A 186 -1.48 7.26 15.24
N THR A 187 -0.41 7.93 15.64
CA THR A 187 -0.45 8.98 16.66
C THR A 187 -1.29 10.18 16.19
N ILE A 188 -1.08 10.66 14.96
CA ILE A 188 -1.86 11.76 14.37
C ILE A 188 -3.34 11.37 14.28
N PHE A 189 -3.64 10.18 13.78
CA PHE A 189 -5.00 9.67 13.63
C PHE A 189 -5.71 9.55 14.99
N THR A 190 -5.04 8.96 15.98
CA THR A 190 -5.58 8.83 17.34
C THR A 190 -5.79 10.19 17.98
N GLY A 191 -4.85 11.12 17.82
CA GLY A 191 -4.99 12.50 18.30
C GLY A 191 -6.17 13.24 17.66
N PHE A 192 -6.37 13.08 16.35
CA PHE A 192 -7.51 13.66 15.64
C PHE A 192 -8.84 13.08 16.12
N ILE A 193 -8.95 11.75 16.25
CA ILE A 193 -10.15 11.10 16.77
C ILE A 193 -10.43 11.54 18.20
N ALA A 194 -9.42 11.57 19.06
CA ALA A 194 -9.56 12.03 20.43
C ALA A 194 -10.07 13.48 20.50
N LEU A 195 -9.55 14.38 19.66
CA LEU A 195 -10.00 15.76 19.57
C LEU A 195 -11.47 15.84 19.17
N VAL A 196 -11.90 15.09 18.14
CA VAL A 196 -13.30 15.07 17.68
C VAL A 196 -14.22 14.51 18.76
N VAL A 197 -13.83 13.42 19.43
CA VAL A 197 -14.61 12.79 20.50
C VAL A 197 -14.75 13.72 21.70
N ILE A 198 -13.67 14.34 22.14
CA ILE A 198 -13.67 15.26 23.29
C ILE A 198 -14.47 16.52 22.94
N ALA A 199 -14.19 17.15 21.80
CA ALA A 199 -14.90 18.37 21.39
C ALA A 199 -16.38 18.12 21.18
N GLY A 200 -16.74 17.01 20.50
CA GLY A 200 -18.13 16.59 20.31
C GLY A 200 -18.81 16.25 21.63
N GLY A 201 -18.14 15.48 22.49
CA GLY A 201 -18.68 15.15 23.83
C GLY A 201 -18.96 16.36 24.67
N ILE A 202 -18.06 17.35 24.69
CA ILE A 202 -18.27 18.63 25.43
C ILE A 202 -19.42 19.44 24.79
N ALA A 203 -19.41 19.56 23.45
CA ALA A 203 -20.44 20.33 22.74
C ALA A 203 -21.85 19.76 22.96
N PHE A 204 -22.03 18.45 22.82
CA PHE A 204 -23.32 17.79 23.07
C PHE A 204 -23.65 17.70 24.56
N GLY A 205 -22.66 17.50 25.43
CA GLY A 205 -22.84 17.44 26.87
C GLY A 205 -23.31 18.78 27.44
N LEU A 206 -22.66 19.88 27.08
CA LEU A 206 -23.04 21.20 27.51
C LEU A 206 -24.30 21.68 26.80
N GLY A 207 -24.45 21.47 25.49
CA GLY A 207 -25.62 21.88 24.73
C GLY A 207 -26.90 21.10 25.08
N GLY A 208 -26.77 19.84 25.48
CA GLY A 208 -27.88 18.97 25.87
C GLY A 208 -28.26 19.02 27.36
N LYS A 209 -27.47 19.69 28.20
CA LYS A 209 -27.64 19.71 29.67
C LYS A 209 -29.05 20.14 30.09
N ASP A 210 -29.58 21.18 29.50
CA ASP A 210 -30.88 21.75 29.88
C ASP A 210 -32.03 20.83 29.46
N VAL A 211 -31.96 20.27 28.25
CA VAL A 211 -32.95 19.30 27.75
C VAL A 211 -32.93 18.02 28.59
N ALA A 212 -31.75 17.51 28.93
CA ALA A 212 -31.60 16.34 29.81
C ALA A 212 -32.16 16.63 31.21
N GLY A 213 -31.98 17.85 31.70
CA GLY A 213 -32.51 18.31 32.97
C GLY A 213 -34.05 18.37 32.98
N GLU A 214 -34.69 18.84 31.92
CA GLU A 214 -36.16 18.85 31.77
C GLU A 214 -36.71 17.42 31.71
N ILE A 215 -36.17 16.57 30.90
CA ILE A 215 -36.59 15.16 30.77
C ILE A 215 -36.51 14.46 32.13
N THR A 216 -35.42 14.67 32.85
CA THR A 216 -35.20 14.06 34.17
C THR A 216 -36.22 14.56 35.20
N ARG A 217 -36.54 15.88 35.18
CA ARG A 217 -37.58 16.47 36.07
C ARG A 217 -38.98 15.94 35.77
N ASP A 218 -39.31 15.78 34.50
CA ASP A 218 -40.64 15.27 34.08
C ASP A 218 -40.81 13.81 34.43
N LEU A 219 -39.75 12.99 34.23
CA LEU A 219 -39.72 11.61 34.71
C LEU A 219 -39.90 11.52 36.22
N TYR A 220 -39.18 12.33 36.97
CA TYR A 220 -39.29 12.37 38.43
C TYR A 220 -40.69 12.76 38.90
N LYS A 221 -41.36 13.73 38.25
CA LYS A 221 -42.74 14.13 38.56
C LYS A 221 -43.72 13.00 38.27
N LYS A 222 -43.56 12.27 37.14
CA LYS A 222 -44.43 11.13 36.81
C LYS A 222 -44.27 9.93 37.73
N LEU A 223 -43.11 9.73 38.33
CA LEU A 223 -42.87 8.64 39.27
C LEU A 223 -43.31 8.94 40.70
N LYS A 224 -43.55 10.22 41.04
CA LYS A 224 -43.89 10.64 42.41
C LYS A 224 -45.37 11.01 42.57
N GLY A 225 -46.12 11.09 41.47
CA GLY A 225 -47.58 11.29 41.47
C GLY A 225 -48.29 10.03 41.23
#